data_85a74899dd3c827b61c64480957f0ad2
#
_entry.id   85a74899dd3c827b61c64480957f0ad2
#
_cell.length_a   1.000
_cell.length_b   1.000
_cell.length_c   1.000
_cell.angle_alpha   90.00
_cell.angle_beta   90.00
_cell.angle_gamma   90.00
#
_symmetry.space_group_name_H-M   'P 1'
#
loop_
_entity.id
_entity.type
_entity.pdbx_description
1 polymer ?
#
loop_
_entity_poly.entity_id
_entity_poly.type
_entity_poly.pdbx_seq_one_letter_code
_entity_poly.pdbx_strand_id
1 'polypeptide(L)'
;MIRRIRQFFRALFARLDGADHRYVARWLPEAELQQLFYTMALPDQCHALRTAHTAEKLLDEMAGEEKARVARRLLLRCALLHDVGRAKGTLGTMGKTAAVLLHRFFPRWAKARGKAPADGRLSAMLHVYFHHPQIGAAHLWQLGYEAEAAVVARHHAPPVPEDPAELDLLRRADALN
;
A
#
# COMPACT_ATOMS: atom_id res chain seq x y z
N MET A 1 12.33 17.14 -3.92
CA MET A 1 11.25 17.97 -4.51
C MET A 1 10.73 17.38 -5.82
N ILE A 2 11.57 17.09 -6.81
CA ILE A 2 11.21 16.55 -8.14
C ILE A 2 10.39 15.24 -8.05
N ARG A 3 10.74 14.30 -7.15
CA ARG A 3 10.03 13.02 -6.96
C ARG A 3 8.55 13.23 -6.57
N ARG A 4 8.23 14.18 -5.67
CA ARG A 4 6.85 14.48 -5.25
C ARG A 4 6.03 15.13 -6.36
N ILE A 5 6.67 15.97 -7.19
CA ILE A 5 6.05 16.56 -8.38
C ILE A 5 5.69 15.47 -9.40
N ARG A 6 6.60 14.54 -9.67
CA ARG A 6 6.32 13.37 -10.53
C ARG A 6 5.20 12.49 -9.98
N GLN A 7 5.16 12.24 -8.67
CA GLN A 7 4.08 11.49 -8.02
C GLN A 7 2.73 12.21 -8.17
N PHE A 8 2.68 13.53 -8.00
CA PHE A 8 1.47 14.33 -8.19
C PHE A 8 0.93 14.22 -9.63
N PHE A 9 1.78 14.44 -10.64
CA PHE A 9 1.36 14.32 -12.05
C PHE A 9 0.95 12.88 -12.39
N ARG A 10 1.65 11.86 -11.90
CA ARG A 10 1.26 10.46 -12.07
C ARG A 10 -0.12 10.16 -11.46
N ALA A 11 -0.45 10.75 -10.32
CA ALA A 11 -1.76 10.61 -9.71
C ALA A 11 -2.87 11.29 -10.52
N LEU A 12 -2.57 12.44 -11.14
CA LEU A 12 -3.52 13.21 -11.94
C LEU A 12 -3.89 12.50 -13.27
N PHE A 13 -2.93 11.79 -13.88
CA PHE A 13 -3.10 11.07 -15.13
C PHE A 13 -3.17 9.54 -14.93
N ALA A 14 -3.54 9.10 -13.72
CA ALA A 14 -3.69 7.68 -13.41
C ALA A 14 -4.75 7.06 -14.32
N ARG A 15 -4.39 5.95 -14.95
CA ARG A 15 -5.30 5.10 -15.75
C ARG A 15 -4.83 3.66 -15.64
N LEU A 16 -5.76 2.73 -15.63
CA LEU A 16 -5.49 1.30 -15.80
C LEU A 16 -5.84 0.91 -17.22
N ASP A 17 -5.00 0.10 -17.81
CA ASP A 17 -5.26 -0.50 -19.11
C ASP A 17 -5.63 -1.99 -19.00
N GLY A 18 -5.87 -2.64 -20.16
CA GLY A 18 -6.22 -4.06 -20.16
C GLY A 18 -5.10 -4.98 -19.69
N ALA A 19 -3.83 -4.57 -19.77
CA ALA A 19 -2.71 -5.35 -19.24
C ALA A 19 -2.67 -5.28 -17.72
N ASP A 20 -2.93 -4.09 -17.15
CA ASP A 20 -3.03 -3.88 -15.72
C ASP A 20 -4.13 -4.75 -15.09
N HIS A 21 -5.32 -4.78 -15.71
CA HIS A 21 -6.43 -5.62 -15.23
C HIS A 21 -6.08 -7.12 -15.29
N ARG A 22 -5.41 -7.58 -16.35
CA ARG A 22 -4.95 -8.96 -16.44
C ARG A 22 -3.88 -9.29 -15.39
N TYR A 23 -2.98 -8.36 -15.10
CA TYR A 23 -1.97 -8.51 -14.06
C TYR A 23 -2.61 -8.65 -12.67
N VAL A 24 -3.58 -7.79 -12.35
CA VAL A 24 -4.36 -7.89 -11.11
C VAL A 24 -5.07 -9.25 -11.02
N ALA A 25 -5.80 -9.65 -12.07
CA ALA A 25 -6.52 -10.92 -12.09
C ALA A 25 -5.59 -12.14 -11.97
N ARG A 26 -4.37 -12.06 -12.51
CA ARG A 26 -3.37 -13.12 -12.39
C ARG A 26 -2.92 -13.34 -10.94
N TRP A 27 -2.65 -12.26 -10.21
CA TRP A 27 -2.10 -12.34 -8.85
C TRP A 27 -3.15 -12.32 -7.76
N LEU A 28 -4.34 -11.82 -8.05
CA LEU A 28 -5.53 -11.81 -7.20
C LEU A 28 -6.67 -12.55 -7.94
N PRO A 29 -6.59 -13.88 -8.13
CA PRO A 29 -7.65 -14.63 -8.84
C PRO A 29 -8.95 -14.69 -8.04
N GLU A 30 -8.90 -14.49 -6.71
CA GLU A 30 -10.07 -14.49 -5.84
C GLU A 30 -10.86 -13.18 -5.99
N ALA A 31 -12.16 -13.29 -6.20
CA ALA A 31 -13.03 -12.15 -6.50
C ALA A 31 -13.04 -11.10 -5.36
N GLU A 32 -13.01 -11.55 -4.11
CA GLU A 32 -12.99 -10.68 -2.92
C GLU A 32 -11.70 -9.85 -2.83
N LEU A 33 -10.54 -10.41 -3.21
CA LEU A 33 -9.28 -9.65 -3.23
C LEU A 33 -9.25 -8.64 -4.38
N GLN A 34 -9.81 -9.00 -5.55
CA GLN A 34 -9.98 -8.04 -6.63
C GLN A 34 -10.92 -6.90 -6.20
N GLN A 35 -12.06 -7.22 -5.58
CA GLN A 35 -12.96 -6.21 -5.05
C GLN A 35 -12.24 -5.29 -4.08
N LEU A 36 -11.48 -5.85 -3.14
CA LEU A 36 -10.71 -5.08 -2.17
C LEU A 36 -9.70 -4.15 -2.88
N PHE A 37 -8.96 -4.64 -3.88
CA PHE A 37 -8.04 -3.82 -4.69
C PHE A 37 -8.78 -2.65 -5.36
N TYR A 38 -9.94 -2.90 -5.98
CA TYR A 38 -10.71 -1.88 -6.69
C TYR A 38 -11.49 -0.91 -5.76
N THR A 39 -11.51 -1.15 -4.44
CA THR A 39 -11.99 -0.14 -3.47
C THR A 39 -11.03 1.04 -3.35
N MET A 40 -9.76 0.88 -3.68
CA MET A 40 -8.79 1.97 -3.67
C MET A 40 -9.11 3.03 -4.71
N ALA A 41 -8.70 4.28 -4.46
CA ALA A 41 -8.74 5.31 -5.47
C ALA A 41 -7.78 4.96 -6.62
N LEU A 42 -8.12 5.38 -7.85
CA LEU A 42 -7.34 5.04 -9.05
C LEU A 42 -5.84 5.37 -8.96
N PRO A 43 -5.41 6.51 -8.38
CA PRO A 43 -3.98 6.76 -8.16
C PRO A 43 -3.30 5.73 -7.25
N ASP A 44 -4.03 5.18 -6.26
CA ASP A 44 -3.52 4.15 -5.34
C ASP A 44 -3.44 2.79 -6.03
N GLN A 45 -4.42 2.44 -6.85
CA GLN A 45 -4.37 1.24 -7.69
C GLN A 45 -3.14 1.28 -8.61
N CYS A 46 -2.91 2.40 -9.30
CA CYS A 46 -1.73 2.59 -10.14
C CYS A 46 -0.41 2.57 -9.34
N HIS A 47 -0.41 3.08 -8.10
CA HIS A 47 0.75 2.99 -7.21
C HIS A 47 1.01 1.53 -6.81
N ALA A 48 -0.01 0.81 -6.39
CA ALA A 48 0.10 -0.60 -6.01
C ALA A 48 0.62 -1.48 -7.17
N LEU A 49 0.13 -1.25 -8.39
CA LEU A 49 0.64 -1.93 -9.59
C LEU A 49 2.13 -1.65 -9.83
N ARG A 50 2.56 -0.38 -9.77
CA ARG A 50 3.98 -0.04 -9.91
C ARG A 50 4.83 -0.69 -8.82
N THR A 51 4.34 -0.69 -7.59
CA THR A 51 5.00 -1.35 -6.47
C THR A 51 5.11 -2.86 -6.72
N ALA A 52 4.07 -3.50 -7.24
CA ALA A 52 4.10 -4.93 -7.57
C ALA A 52 5.11 -5.24 -8.70
N HIS A 53 5.11 -4.47 -9.78
CA HIS A 53 6.11 -4.64 -10.85
C HIS A 53 7.54 -4.39 -10.37
N THR A 54 7.74 -3.40 -9.48
CA THR A 54 9.06 -3.15 -8.89
C THR A 54 9.49 -4.29 -7.97
N ALA A 55 8.58 -4.82 -7.16
CA ALA A 55 8.85 -5.97 -6.29
C ALA A 55 9.19 -7.23 -7.10
N GLU A 56 8.46 -7.47 -8.19
CA GLU A 56 8.72 -8.57 -9.12
C GLU A 56 10.11 -8.46 -9.74
N LYS A 57 10.47 -7.27 -10.22
CA LYS A 57 11.80 -6.99 -10.77
C LYS A 57 12.90 -7.20 -9.73
N LEU A 58 12.74 -6.66 -8.51
CA LEU A 58 13.71 -6.86 -7.42
C LEU A 58 13.90 -8.34 -7.10
N LEU A 59 12.79 -9.10 -7.04
CA LEU A 59 12.85 -10.55 -6.83
C LEU A 59 13.55 -11.26 -7.98
N ASP A 60 13.33 -10.85 -9.23
CA ASP A 60 13.96 -11.48 -10.40
C ASP A 60 15.47 -11.22 -10.48
N GLU A 61 15.92 -10.07 -9.96
CA GLU A 61 17.34 -9.70 -9.85
C GLU A 61 18.06 -10.43 -8.70
N MET A 62 17.33 -11.05 -7.75
CA MET A 62 17.94 -11.88 -6.69
C MET A 62 18.40 -13.23 -7.25
N ALA A 63 19.39 -13.82 -6.58
CA ALA A 63 19.95 -15.12 -6.94
C ALA A 63 20.05 -16.07 -5.74
N GLY A 64 20.20 -17.34 -6.03
CA GLY A 64 20.52 -18.37 -5.03
C GLY A 64 19.44 -18.55 -3.95
N GLU A 65 19.91 -18.84 -2.74
CA GLU A 65 19.06 -19.17 -1.59
C GLU A 65 18.16 -18.00 -1.13
N GLU A 66 18.62 -16.76 -1.28
CA GLU A 66 17.83 -15.59 -0.89
C GLU A 66 16.55 -15.51 -1.73
N LYS A 67 16.64 -15.72 -3.04
CA LYS A 67 15.48 -15.78 -3.94
C LYS A 67 14.54 -16.92 -3.57
N ALA A 68 15.09 -18.09 -3.24
CA ALA A 68 14.32 -19.28 -2.90
C ALA A 68 13.49 -19.12 -1.61
N ARG A 69 13.89 -18.23 -0.72
CA ARG A 69 13.16 -17.93 0.52
C ARG A 69 11.93 -17.06 0.33
N VAL A 70 11.78 -16.41 -0.83
CA VAL A 70 10.68 -15.48 -1.10
C VAL A 70 9.52 -16.20 -1.80
N ALA A 71 8.37 -16.22 -1.17
CA ALA A 71 7.13 -16.67 -1.79
C ALA A 71 6.61 -15.59 -2.76
N ARG A 72 6.95 -15.71 -4.07
CA ARG A 72 6.57 -14.74 -5.12
C ARG A 72 5.09 -14.37 -5.05
N ARG A 73 4.20 -15.36 -4.89
CA ARG A 73 2.75 -15.10 -4.83
C ARG A 73 2.39 -14.20 -3.65
N LEU A 74 2.92 -14.48 -2.46
CA LEU A 74 2.68 -13.66 -1.27
C LEU A 74 3.20 -12.23 -1.48
N LEU A 75 4.43 -12.08 -1.97
CA LEU A 75 5.04 -10.78 -2.23
C LEU A 75 4.17 -9.92 -3.17
N LEU A 76 3.75 -10.47 -4.31
CA LEU A 76 3.02 -9.69 -5.32
C LEU A 76 1.58 -9.39 -4.90
N ARG A 77 0.93 -10.30 -4.17
CA ARG A 77 -0.36 -10.04 -3.53
C ARG A 77 -0.25 -8.92 -2.51
N CYS A 78 0.73 -8.99 -1.62
CA CYS A 78 0.98 -7.92 -0.64
C CYS A 78 1.32 -6.59 -1.32
N ALA A 79 2.09 -6.58 -2.41
CA ALA A 79 2.40 -5.37 -3.16
C ALA A 79 1.16 -4.75 -3.81
N LEU A 80 0.22 -5.56 -4.31
CA LEU A 80 -1.05 -5.06 -4.84
C LEU A 80 -2.01 -4.56 -3.75
N LEU A 81 -1.93 -5.11 -2.53
CA LEU A 81 -2.91 -4.90 -1.47
C LEU A 81 -2.39 -4.05 -0.29
N HIS A 82 -1.12 -3.59 -0.30
CA HIS A 82 -0.53 -2.91 0.86
C HIS A 82 -1.28 -1.64 1.29
N ASP A 83 -1.89 -0.96 0.34
CA ASP A 83 -2.59 0.32 0.52
C ASP A 83 -4.14 0.19 0.58
N VAL A 84 -4.71 -1.02 0.63
CA VAL A 84 -6.18 -1.22 0.62
C VAL A 84 -6.91 -0.62 1.81
N GLY A 85 -6.19 -0.33 2.89
CA GLY A 85 -6.75 0.45 4.01
C GLY A 85 -7.07 1.91 3.66
N ARG A 86 -6.69 2.38 2.47
CA ARG A 86 -7.01 3.71 1.92
C ARG A 86 -8.19 3.64 0.95
N ALA A 87 -9.33 3.13 1.40
CA ALA A 87 -10.51 2.99 0.56
C ALA A 87 -10.94 4.31 -0.11
N LYS A 88 -11.57 4.20 -1.27
CA LYS A 88 -12.05 5.32 -2.07
C LYS A 88 -12.98 6.23 -1.25
N GLY A 89 -12.71 7.54 -1.25
CA GLY A 89 -13.49 8.53 -0.51
C GLY A 89 -12.92 8.92 0.86
N THR A 90 -12.04 8.12 1.47
CA THR A 90 -11.43 8.45 2.77
C THR A 90 -10.24 9.39 2.63
N LEU A 91 -9.42 9.20 1.62
CA LEU A 91 -8.22 9.98 1.31
C LEU A 91 -8.12 10.26 -0.20
N GLY A 92 -8.76 11.29 -0.69
CA GLY A 92 -8.50 11.79 -2.04
C GLY A 92 -7.06 12.34 -2.17
N THR A 93 -6.60 12.57 -3.41
CA THR A 93 -5.24 13.11 -3.69
C THR A 93 -4.93 14.37 -2.90
N MET A 94 -5.90 15.28 -2.78
CA MET A 94 -5.77 16.51 -1.97
C MET A 94 -5.67 16.20 -0.46
N GLY A 95 -6.45 15.23 0.03
CA GLY A 95 -6.40 14.81 1.42
C GLY A 95 -5.06 14.19 1.80
N LYS A 96 -4.48 13.37 0.93
CA LYS A 96 -3.12 12.82 1.12
C LYS A 96 -2.07 13.92 1.21
N THR A 97 -2.11 14.88 0.29
CA THR A 97 -1.18 16.02 0.30
C THR A 97 -1.32 16.80 1.60
N ALA A 98 -2.55 17.10 2.03
CA ALA A 98 -2.83 17.79 3.29
C ALA A 98 -2.31 17.00 4.49
N ALA A 99 -2.58 15.68 4.57
CA ALA A 99 -2.10 14.82 5.66
C ALA A 99 -0.57 14.79 5.75
N VAL A 100 0.12 14.68 4.60
CA VAL A 100 1.59 14.72 4.53
C VAL A 100 2.13 16.06 5.00
N LEU A 101 1.54 17.18 4.58
CA LEU A 101 1.96 18.51 5.00
C LEU A 101 1.70 18.73 6.51
N LEU A 102 0.52 18.35 6.99
CA LEU A 102 0.19 18.43 8.42
C LEU A 102 1.14 17.58 9.27
N HIS A 103 1.44 16.34 8.83
CA HIS A 103 2.41 15.50 9.53
C HIS A 103 3.83 16.10 9.48
N ARG A 104 4.22 16.73 8.37
CA ARG A 104 5.56 17.33 8.20
C ARG A 104 5.77 18.56 9.07
N PHE A 105 4.75 19.43 9.17
CA PHE A 105 4.87 20.72 9.87
C PHE A 105 4.34 20.67 11.31
N PHE A 106 3.37 19.79 11.60
CA PHE A 106 2.70 19.68 12.91
C PHE A 106 2.60 18.21 13.35
N PRO A 107 3.74 17.47 13.49
CA PRO A 107 3.72 16.01 13.66
C PRO A 107 2.99 15.56 14.95
N ARG A 108 3.18 16.27 16.06
CA ARG A 108 2.53 15.92 17.34
C ARG A 108 1.03 16.11 17.26
N TRP A 109 0.60 17.23 16.70
CA TRP A 109 -0.82 17.55 16.52
C TRP A 109 -1.50 16.58 15.54
N ALA A 110 -0.89 16.33 14.39
CA ALA A 110 -1.44 15.41 13.40
C ALA A 110 -1.59 13.99 13.96
N LYS A 111 -0.59 13.49 14.69
CA LYS A 111 -0.67 12.19 15.38
C LYS A 111 -1.76 12.17 16.44
N ALA A 112 -1.89 13.22 17.26
CA ALA A 112 -2.94 13.30 18.27
C ALA A 112 -4.34 13.27 17.66
N ARG A 113 -4.54 14.00 16.55
CA ARG A 113 -5.83 14.03 15.82
C ARG A 113 -6.14 12.74 15.09
N GLY A 114 -5.11 12.00 14.63
CA GLY A 114 -5.27 10.73 13.93
C GLY A 114 -5.34 9.48 14.82
N LYS A 115 -5.28 9.61 16.16
CA LYS A 115 -5.28 8.45 17.08
C LYS A 115 -6.56 7.60 16.97
N ALA A 116 -7.71 8.23 16.83
CA ALA A 116 -8.99 7.57 16.69
C ALA A 116 -9.80 8.24 15.58
N PRO A 117 -10.72 7.52 14.91
CA PRO A 117 -11.70 8.13 14.04
C PRO A 117 -12.63 8.99 14.91
N ALA A 118 -12.25 10.24 15.15
CA ALA A 118 -13.08 11.22 15.85
C ALA A 118 -13.95 11.98 14.84
N ASP A 119 -14.98 12.67 15.33
CA ASP A 119 -15.87 13.46 14.51
C ASP A 119 -15.14 14.47 13.63
N GLY A 120 -15.41 14.41 12.32
CA GLY A 120 -14.90 15.33 11.32
C GLY A 120 -13.94 14.72 10.29
N ARG A 121 -14.08 15.19 9.05
CA ARG A 121 -13.32 14.71 7.87
C ARG A 121 -11.81 14.73 8.06
N LEU A 122 -11.27 15.74 8.76
CA LEU A 122 -9.85 15.88 8.98
C LEU A 122 -9.30 14.80 9.92
N SER A 123 -10.01 14.51 11.02
CA SER A 123 -9.61 13.45 11.96
C SER A 123 -9.67 12.08 11.32
N ALA A 124 -10.76 11.77 10.59
CA ALA A 124 -10.90 10.53 9.84
C ALA A 124 -9.78 10.38 8.77
N MET A 125 -9.47 11.47 8.06
CA MET A 125 -8.39 11.50 7.08
C MET A 125 -7.02 11.21 7.71
N LEU A 126 -6.69 11.85 8.83
CA LEU A 126 -5.43 11.61 9.54
C LEU A 126 -5.39 10.21 10.15
N HIS A 127 -6.52 9.70 10.65
CA HIS A 127 -6.61 8.33 11.14
C HIS A 127 -6.26 7.32 10.03
N VAL A 128 -6.89 7.41 8.87
CA VAL A 128 -6.57 6.54 7.73
C VAL A 128 -5.12 6.73 7.28
N TYR A 129 -4.62 7.96 7.25
CA TYR A 129 -3.23 8.22 6.88
C TYR A 129 -2.22 7.49 7.78
N PHE A 130 -2.46 7.47 9.10
CA PHE A 130 -1.54 6.82 10.05
C PHE A 130 -1.78 5.32 10.22
N HIS A 131 -3.01 4.84 10.02
CA HIS A 131 -3.43 3.47 10.36
C HIS A 131 -3.85 2.61 9.17
N HIS A 132 -3.70 3.10 7.91
CA HIS A 132 -4.07 2.29 6.74
C HIS A 132 -3.40 0.91 6.68
N PRO A 133 -2.15 0.69 7.17
CA PRO A 133 -1.59 -0.65 7.18
C PRO A 133 -2.41 -1.61 8.04
N GLN A 134 -2.81 -1.15 9.25
CA GLN A 134 -3.61 -1.95 10.17
C GLN A 134 -5.06 -2.12 9.69
N ILE A 135 -5.63 -1.09 9.07
CA ILE A 135 -6.98 -1.14 8.47
C ILE A 135 -6.98 -2.15 7.32
N GLY A 136 -6.02 -2.08 6.41
CA GLY A 136 -5.88 -3.02 5.30
C GLY A 136 -5.65 -4.45 5.77
N ALA A 137 -4.79 -4.63 6.76
CA ALA A 137 -4.54 -5.93 7.38
C ALA A 137 -5.80 -6.52 8.03
N ALA A 138 -6.62 -5.70 8.70
CA ALA A 138 -7.87 -6.16 9.30
C ALA A 138 -8.85 -6.66 8.23
N HIS A 139 -8.96 -5.99 7.07
CA HIS A 139 -9.78 -6.47 5.96
C HIS A 139 -9.29 -7.80 5.40
N LEU A 140 -7.97 -7.96 5.23
CA LEU A 140 -7.37 -9.21 4.76
C LEU A 140 -7.58 -10.35 5.75
N TRP A 141 -7.41 -10.08 7.04
CA TRP A 141 -7.65 -11.04 8.11
C TRP A 141 -9.11 -11.53 8.14
N GLN A 142 -10.07 -10.61 8.02
CA GLN A 142 -11.50 -10.95 7.96
C GLN A 142 -11.87 -11.84 6.77
N LEU A 143 -11.12 -11.73 5.68
CA LEU A 143 -11.26 -12.56 4.48
C LEU A 143 -10.47 -13.88 4.56
N GLY A 144 -9.71 -14.15 5.65
CA GLY A 144 -8.92 -15.36 5.85
C GLY A 144 -7.51 -15.32 5.22
N TYR A 145 -7.02 -14.16 4.79
CA TYR A 145 -5.70 -13.98 4.19
C TYR A 145 -4.68 -13.53 5.24
N GLU A 146 -4.41 -14.42 6.22
CA GLU A 146 -3.59 -14.11 7.40
C GLU A 146 -2.14 -13.76 7.06
N ALA A 147 -1.54 -14.47 6.08
CA ALA A 147 -0.17 -14.23 5.67
C ALA A 147 -0.01 -12.84 5.02
N GLU A 148 -0.93 -12.47 4.13
CA GLU A 148 -0.97 -11.15 3.52
C GLU A 148 -1.25 -10.06 4.58
N ALA A 149 -2.15 -10.32 5.51
CA ALA A 149 -2.47 -9.39 6.60
C ALA A 149 -1.24 -9.09 7.47
N ALA A 150 -0.46 -10.13 7.83
CA ALA A 150 0.75 -9.98 8.63
C ALA A 150 1.80 -9.10 7.94
N VAL A 151 2.00 -9.27 6.64
CA VAL A 151 2.93 -8.45 5.84
C VAL A 151 2.41 -7.02 5.68
N VAL A 152 1.13 -6.86 5.28
CA VAL A 152 0.51 -5.56 5.05
C VAL A 152 0.47 -4.71 6.33
N ALA A 153 0.20 -5.31 7.50
CA ALA A 153 0.18 -4.59 8.78
C ALA A 153 1.50 -3.85 9.08
N ARG A 154 2.62 -4.36 8.56
CA ARG A 154 3.96 -3.93 8.95
C ARG A 154 4.73 -3.18 7.86
N HIS A 155 4.16 -2.94 6.69
CA HIS A 155 4.91 -2.39 5.55
C HIS A 155 5.50 -0.98 5.82
N HIS A 156 4.94 -0.21 6.75
CA HIS A 156 5.51 1.06 7.23
C HIS A 156 6.18 0.99 8.61
N ALA A 157 6.18 -0.18 9.25
CA ALA A 157 6.88 -0.36 10.52
C ALA A 157 8.40 -0.39 10.31
N PRO A 158 9.21 0.03 11.31
CA PRO A 158 10.65 -0.14 11.25
C PRO A 158 11.03 -1.62 11.03
N PRO A 159 12.07 -1.89 10.21
CA PRO A 159 12.54 -3.26 9.99
C PRO A 159 13.03 -3.89 11.29
N VAL A 160 12.80 -5.19 11.45
CA VAL A 160 13.36 -6.03 12.51
C VAL A 160 13.95 -7.30 11.89
N PRO A 161 14.92 -7.98 12.58
CA PRO A 161 15.59 -9.16 12.01
C PRO A 161 14.66 -10.32 11.65
N GLU A 162 13.51 -10.41 12.34
CA GLU A 162 12.53 -11.47 12.16
C GLU A 162 11.51 -11.18 11.03
N ASP A 163 11.64 -10.05 10.34
CA ASP A 163 10.75 -9.71 9.23
C ASP A 163 10.93 -10.70 8.07
N PRO A 164 9.83 -11.19 7.47
CA PRO A 164 9.92 -12.05 6.31
C PRO A 164 10.51 -11.31 5.10
N ALA A 165 11.19 -12.03 4.23
CA ALA A 165 11.85 -11.45 3.06
C ALA A 165 10.86 -10.70 2.12
N GLU A 166 9.61 -11.14 2.05
CA GLU A 166 8.53 -10.48 1.31
C GLU A 166 8.28 -9.05 1.83
N LEU A 167 8.33 -8.86 3.16
CA LEU A 167 8.11 -7.54 3.76
C LEU A 167 9.26 -6.58 3.46
N ASP A 168 10.50 -7.06 3.48
CA ASP A 168 11.66 -6.23 3.10
C ASP A 168 11.59 -5.83 1.63
N LEU A 169 11.30 -6.77 0.73
CA LEU A 169 11.14 -6.49 -0.70
C LEU A 169 9.98 -5.53 -0.97
N LEU A 170 8.86 -5.70 -0.27
CA LEU A 170 7.72 -4.79 -0.37
C LEU A 170 8.10 -3.36 0.03
N ARG A 171 8.77 -3.19 1.18
CA ARG A 171 9.23 -1.86 1.63
C ARG A 171 10.18 -1.21 0.63
N ARG A 172 11.12 -1.97 0.09
CA ARG A 172 12.05 -1.50 -0.94
C ARG A 172 11.33 -1.09 -2.21
N ALA A 173 10.40 -1.90 -2.68
CA ALA A 173 9.59 -1.62 -3.86
C ALA A 173 8.73 -0.36 -3.68
N ASP A 174 8.04 -0.22 -2.53
CA ASP A 174 7.23 0.95 -2.21
C ASP A 174 8.11 2.22 -2.11
N ALA A 175 9.27 2.12 -1.46
CA ALA A 175 10.20 3.24 -1.34
C ALA A 175 10.73 3.75 -2.69
N LEU A 176 10.76 2.95 -3.75
CA LEU A 176 11.19 3.33 -5.09
C LEU A 176 10.09 4.01 -5.93
N ASN A 177 8.82 3.91 -5.54
CA ASN A 177 7.64 4.42 -6.25
C ASN A 177 7.00 5.63 -5.57
#